data_45e46e560848e0b21a96673a60552c15
#
_entry.id   45e46e560848e0b21a96673a60552c15
#
_cell.length_a   1.000
_cell.length_b   1.000
_cell.length_c   1.000
_cell.angle_alpha   90.00
_cell.angle_beta   90.00
_cell.angle_gamma   90.00
#
_symmetry.space_group_name_H-M   'P 1'
#
loop_
_entity.id
_entity.type
_entity.pdbx_description
1 polymer ?
#
loop_
_entity_poly.entity_id
_entity_poly.type
_entity_poly.pdbx_seq_one_letter_code
_entity_poly.pdbx_strand_id
1 'polypeptide(L)'
;MTCEPGLVPELSVTDYEASRHFWCDLVGFSLRYERPEEGFGYLVLGNAHLMLDQINQGRTWATGALEPPLGRGINFEVQVENLDPALQRIMSAGWPIFVEPEEKWYRAGDIEIGVRQFLVQDPDGYLLRLQQEIGERPVRESERRNLRSCRGCG
;
A
#
# COMPACT_ATOMS: atom_id res chain seq x y z
N MET A 1 5.29 -18.75 -15.62
CA MET A 1 4.03 -18.02 -15.87
C MET A 1 3.88 -16.96 -14.79
N THR A 2 4.00 -15.72 -15.13
CA THR A 2 3.61 -14.64 -14.22
C THR A 2 2.08 -14.65 -14.15
N CYS A 3 1.53 -15.02 -13.01
CA CYS A 3 0.08 -14.94 -12.80
C CYS A 3 -0.30 -13.46 -12.77
N GLU A 4 -1.08 -13.01 -13.73
CA GLU A 4 -1.64 -11.66 -13.70
C GLU A 4 -2.55 -11.52 -12.48
N PRO A 5 -2.50 -10.37 -11.76
CA PRO A 5 -3.31 -10.20 -10.56
C PRO A 5 -4.80 -10.16 -10.91
N GLY A 6 -5.63 -10.79 -10.07
CA GLY A 6 -7.09 -10.76 -10.23
C GLY A 6 -7.73 -9.44 -9.80
N LEU A 7 -6.97 -8.57 -9.12
CA LEU A 7 -7.39 -7.25 -8.66
C LEU A 7 -6.30 -6.24 -8.93
N VAL A 8 -6.63 -5.15 -9.61
CA VAL A 8 -5.71 -4.03 -9.86
C VAL A 8 -6.42 -2.73 -9.51
N PRO A 9 -5.99 -2.02 -8.46
CA PRO A 9 -6.51 -0.69 -8.15
C PRO A 9 -6.12 0.31 -9.24
N GLU A 10 -7.05 1.20 -9.59
CA GLU A 10 -6.81 2.36 -10.43
C GLU A 10 -7.02 3.62 -9.61
N LEU A 11 -5.97 4.42 -9.44
CA LEU A 11 -5.98 5.63 -8.63
C LEU A 11 -6.20 6.84 -9.52
N SER A 12 -7.28 7.57 -9.26
CA SER A 12 -7.45 8.91 -9.84
C SER A 12 -6.45 9.86 -9.18
N VAL A 13 -5.58 10.49 -9.99
CA VAL A 13 -4.51 11.37 -9.50
C VAL A 13 -4.64 12.77 -10.09
N THR A 14 -4.21 13.79 -9.35
CA THR A 14 -4.28 15.17 -9.81
C THR A 14 -3.14 15.54 -10.77
N ASP A 15 -1.98 14.90 -10.59
CA ASP A 15 -0.77 15.10 -11.38
C ASP A 15 -0.09 13.75 -11.61
N TYR A 16 -0.16 13.25 -12.84
CA TYR A 16 0.41 11.95 -13.21
C TYR A 16 1.92 11.87 -12.96
N GLU A 17 2.67 12.92 -13.35
CA GLU A 17 4.13 12.90 -13.19
C GLU A 17 4.55 12.93 -11.72
N ALA A 18 3.87 13.70 -10.87
CA ALA A 18 4.12 13.72 -9.44
C ALA A 18 3.81 12.35 -8.80
N SER A 19 2.70 11.73 -9.19
CA SER A 19 2.33 10.39 -8.70
C SER A 19 3.28 9.32 -9.21
N ARG A 20 3.65 9.35 -10.50
CA ARG A 20 4.64 8.43 -11.07
C ARG A 20 5.99 8.55 -10.35
N HIS A 21 6.46 9.77 -10.09
CA HIS A 21 7.68 9.99 -9.33
C HIS A 21 7.61 9.34 -7.93
N PHE A 22 6.52 9.57 -7.22
CA PHE A 22 6.34 8.95 -5.90
C PHE A 22 6.36 7.42 -5.97
N TRP A 23 5.48 6.84 -6.79
CA TRP A 23 5.31 5.40 -6.84
C TRP A 23 6.52 4.67 -7.45
N CYS A 24 7.14 5.22 -8.49
CA CYS A 24 8.29 4.59 -9.16
C CYS A 24 9.61 4.94 -8.49
N ASP A 25 9.92 6.22 -8.33
CA ASP A 25 11.26 6.63 -7.92
C ASP A 25 11.46 6.54 -6.40
N LEU A 26 10.43 6.83 -5.60
CA LEU A 26 10.52 6.75 -4.14
C LEU A 26 10.15 5.37 -3.60
N VAL A 27 8.98 4.83 -3.96
CA VAL A 27 8.53 3.53 -3.47
C VAL A 27 9.26 2.38 -4.16
N GLY A 28 9.42 2.43 -5.49
CA GLY A 28 10.17 1.44 -6.26
C GLY A 28 9.32 0.59 -7.19
N PHE A 29 8.11 1.02 -7.53
CA PHE A 29 7.36 0.39 -8.61
C PHE A 29 8.07 0.58 -9.95
N SER A 30 7.92 -0.38 -10.84
CA SER A 30 8.35 -0.29 -12.23
C SER A 30 7.19 0.06 -13.13
N LEU A 31 7.42 0.94 -14.08
CA LEU A 31 6.45 1.25 -15.12
C LEU A 31 6.39 0.08 -16.12
N ARG A 32 5.23 -0.57 -16.23
CA ARG A 32 5.01 -1.66 -17.19
C ARG A 32 4.65 -1.12 -18.58
N TYR A 33 3.75 -0.15 -18.62
CA TYR A 33 3.40 0.64 -19.81
C TYR A 33 2.67 1.91 -19.39
N GLU A 34 2.62 2.88 -20.27
CA GLU A 34 1.93 4.15 -20.05
C GLU A 34 1.27 4.67 -21.33
N ARG A 35 0.35 5.60 -21.16
CA ARG A 35 -0.26 6.43 -22.19
C ARG A 35 -0.17 7.89 -21.74
N PRO A 36 0.97 8.57 -22.00
CA PRO A 36 1.21 9.92 -21.48
C PRO A 36 0.15 10.93 -21.93
N GLU A 37 -0.38 10.77 -23.15
CA GLU A 37 -1.44 11.60 -23.72
C GLU A 37 -2.77 11.52 -22.93
N GLU A 38 -2.96 10.44 -22.18
CA GLU A 38 -4.12 10.23 -21.31
C GLU A 38 -3.78 10.47 -19.82
N GLY A 39 -2.51 10.71 -19.49
CA GLY A 39 -2.06 10.76 -18.10
C GLY A 39 -2.20 9.43 -17.36
N PHE A 40 -1.99 8.32 -18.07
CA PHE A 40 -2.20 6.97 -17.58
C PHE A 40 -0.89 6.17 -17.49
N GLY A 41 -0.73 5.40 -16.42
CA GLY A 41 0.38 4.45 -16.25
C GLY A 41 -0.01 3.21 -15.50
N TYR A 42 0.54 2.06 -15.90
CA TYR A 42 0.42 0.78 -15.22
C TYR A 42 1.72 0.41 -14.52
N LEU A 43 1.68 0.28 -13.20
CA LEU A 43 2.83 0.10 -12.34
C LEU A 43 2.85 -1.28 -11.68
N VAL A 44 4.05 -1.83 -11.46
CA VAL A 44 4.26 -3.17 -10.88
C VAL A 44 5.40 -3.16 -9.87
N LEU A 45 5.18 -3.78 -8.70
CA LEU A 45 6.21 -4.09 -7.71
C LEU A 45 5.98 -5.50 -7.18
N GLY A 46 6.79 -6.46 -7.61
CA GLY A 46 6.55 -7.87 -7.31
C GLY A 46 5.18 -8.32 -7.83
N ASN A 47 4.31 -8.76 -6.92
CA ASN A 47 2.92 -9.14 -7.23
C ASN A 47 1.90 -8.00 -7.02
N ALA A 48 2.36 -6.83 -6.56
CA ALA A 48 1.53 -5.67 -6.42
C ALA A 48 1.43 -4.93 -7.76
N HIS A 49 0.21 -4.69 -8.22
CA HIS A 49 -0.08 -3.96 -9.43
C HIS A 49 -1.01 -2.81 -9.12
N LEU A 50 -0.80 -1.66 -9.74
CA LEU A 50 -1.71 -0.53 -9.66
C LEU A 50 -1.67 0.30 -10.95
N MET A 51 -2.72 1.07 -11.17
CA MET A 51 -2.82 2.02 -12.28
C MET A 51 -2.95 3.44 -11.72
N LEU A 52 -2.35 4.38 -12.43
CA LEU A 52 -2.54 5.82 -12.22
C LEU A 52 -3.31 6.38 -13.40
N ASP A 53 -4.33 7.19 -13.14
CA ASP A 53 -5.17 7.83 -14.17
C ASP A 53 -5.43 9.28 -13.79
N GLN A 54 -4.89 10.21 -14.59
CA GLN A 54 -4.99 11.64 -14.28
C GLN A 54 -6.41 12.16 -14.48
N ILE A 55 -6.93 12.83 -13.46
CA ILE A 55 -8.24 13.46 -13.47
C ILE A 55 -8.32 14.46 -14.62
N ASN A 56 -9.41 14.45 -15.36
CA ASN A 56 -9.70 15.34 -16.51
C ASN A 56 -8.83 15.14 -17.75
N GLN A 57 -8.07 14.05 -17.86
CA GLN A 57 -7.30 13.71 -19.07
C GLN A 57 -7.78 12.41 -19.74
N GLY A 58 -8.83 11.90 -19.55
CA GLY A 58 -9.36 10.66 -20.12
C GLY A 58 -10.71 10.35 -19.52
N ARG A 59 -10.99 9.08 -19.37
CA ARG A 59 -12.20 8.62 -18.70
C ARG A 59 -11.97 8.54 -17.19
N THR A 60 -12.64 9.39 -16.42
CA THR A 60 -12.60 9.33 -14.96
C THR A 60 -13.80 8.54 -14.42
N TRP A 61 -13.52 7.51 -13.64
CA TRP A 61 -14.51 6.71 -12.93
C TRP A 61 -14.63 7.23 -11.48
N ALA A 62 -15.44 8.26 -11.27
CA ALA A 62 -15.65 8.83 -9.95
C ALA A 62 -17.12 8.68 -9.54
N THR A 63 -17.35 8.21 -8.31
CA THR A 63 -18.70 8.05 -7.72
C THR A 63 -19.20 9.32 -7.03
N GLY A 64 -18.35 10.33 -6.93
CA GLY A 64 -18.64 11.61 -6.29
C GLY A 64 -17.50 12.60 -6.48
N ALA A 65 -17.56 13.75 -5.80
CA ALA A 65 -16.52 14.76 -5.83
C ALA A 65 -15.19 14.22 -5.26
N LEU A 66 -14.10 14.44 -5.98
CA LEU A 66 -12.75 14.06 -5.56
C LEU A 66 -12.11 15.22 -4.80
N GLU A 67 -12.14 15.15 -3.47
CA GLU A 67 -11.59 16.16 -2.57
C GLU A 67 -10.39 15.61 -1.81
N PRO A 68 -9.24 16.33 -1.79
CA PRO A 68 -8.07 15.89 -1.01
C PRO A 68 -8.34 15.84 0.50
N PRO A 69 -7.68 14.90 1.23
CA PRO A 69 -6.87 13.81 0.71
C PRO A 69 -7.72 12.73 0.04
N LEU A 70 -7.30 12.27 -1.14
CA LEU A 70 -7.98 11.19 -1.85
C LEU A 70 -7.76 9.85 -1.14
N GLY A 71 -8.60 8.86 -1.44
CA GLY A 71 -8.48 7.50 -0.89
C GLY A 71 -8.77 7.39 0.60
N ARG A 72 -9.52 8.31 1.19
CA ARG A 72 -9.95 8.22 2.60
C ARG A 72 -10.75 6.96 2.86
N GLY A 73 -10.29 6.16 3.84
CA GLY A 73 -10.92 4.89 4.20
C GLY A 73 -10.32 3.64 3.52
N ILE A 74 -9.28 3.82 2.71
CA ILE A 74 -8.51 2.71 2.13
C ILE A 74 -7.01 2.90 2.40
N ASN A 75 -6.29 1.80 2.59
CA ASN A 75 -4.83 1.78 2.50
C ASN A 75 -4.39 0.63 1.60
N PHE A 76 -3.27 0.80 0.93
CA PHE A 76 -2.66 -0.22 0.09
C PHE A 76 -1.53 -0.88 0.86
N GLU A 77 -1.70 -2.17 1.16
CA GLU A 77 -0.62 -2.97 1.70
C GLU A 77 0.20 -3.55 0.56
N VAL A 78 1.49 -3.23 0.55
CA VAL A 78 2.44 -3.76 -0.42
C VAL A 78 3.54 -4.50 0.33
N GLN A 79 3.62 -5.81 0.08
CA GLN A 79 4.66 -6.65 0.67
C GLN A 79 5.92 -6.61 -0.18
N VAL A 80 7.06 -6.41 0.49
CA VAL A 80 8.41 -6.42 -0.10
C VAL A 80 9.32 -7.34 0.69
N GLU A 81 10.38 -7.85 0.06
CA GLU A 81 11.40 -8.67 0.74
C GLU A 81 12.25 -7.84 1.70
N ASN A 82 12.51 -6.58 1.35
CA ASN A 82 13.26 -5.63 2.17
C ASN A 82 12.69 -4.22 1.98
N LEU A 83 12.23 -3.60 3.05
CA LEU A 83 11.67 -2.25 3.00
C LEU A 83 12.71 -1.12 3.11
N ASP A 84 13.96 -1.42 3.51
CA ASP A 84 14.98 -0.40 3.73
C ASP A 84 15.30 0.45 2.48
N PRO A 85 15.40 -0.11 1.26
CA PRO A 85 15.67 0.71 0.07
C PRO A 85 14.60 1.77 -0.19
N ALA A 86 13.31 1.42 -0.06
CA ALA A 86 12.22 2.37 -0.21
C ALA A 86 12.21 3.41 0.92
N LEU A 87 12.36 2.97 2.16
CA LEU A 87 12.44 3.86 3.31
C LEU A 87 13.58 4.88 3.16
N GLN A 88 14.76 4.45 2.73
CA GLN A 88 15.89 5.33 2.47
C GLN A 88 15.60 6.38 1.40
N ARG A 89 15.00 6.00 0.27
CA ARG A 89 14.66 6.95 -0.81
C ARG A 89 13.64 7.99 -0.32
N ILE A 90 12.61 7.54 0.38
CA ILE A 90 11.55 8.39 0.94
C ILE A 90 12.13 9.39 1.94
N MET A 91 12.96 8.93 2.89
CA MET A 91 13.61 9.79 3.88
C MET A 91 14.61 10.77 3.24
N SER A 92 15.41 10.31 2.27
CA SER A 92 16.37 11.17 1.57
C SER A 92 15.71 12.26 0.74
N ALA A 93 14.51 12.00 0.24
CA ALA A 93 13.69 12.99 -0.46
C ALA A 93 12.98 13.98 0.50
N GLY A 94 13.11 13.80 1.82
CA GLY A 94 12.37 14.58 2.81
C GLY A 94 10.86 14.37 2.76
N TRP A 95 10.41 13.21 2.25
CA TRP A 95 8.98 12.90 2.14
C TRP A 95 8.39 12.60 3.53
N PRO A 96 7.22 13.17 3.88
CA PRO A 96 6.63 12.96 5.19
C PRO A 96 6.27 11.49 5.44
N ILE A 97 6.67 10.96 6.60
CA ILE A 97 6.25 9.64 7.07
C ILE A 97 4.94 9.78 7.84
N PHE A 98 3.93 8.99 7.49
CA PHE A 98 2.64 8.99 8.17
C PHE A 98 2.66 8.15 9.44
N VAL A 99 3.26 6.94 9.38
CA VAL A 99 3.57 6.11 10.53
C VAL A 99 5.03 5.70 10.43
N GLU A 100 5.81 6.03 11.46
CA GLU A 100 7.21 5.68 11.55
C GLU A 100 7.44 4.15 11.48
N PRO A 101 8.63 3.71 11.02
CA PRO A 101 8.93 2.28 10.98
C PRO A 101 8.70 1.60 12.32
N GLU A 102 7.91 0.55 12.32
CA GLU A 102 7.56 -0.24 13.49
C GLU A 102 7.53 -1.73 13.20
N GLU A 103 7.67 -2.54 14.26
CA GLU A 103 7.40 -3.98 14.22
C GLU A 103 6.04 -4.26 14.84
N LYS A 104 5.21 -5.03 14.14
CA LYS A 104 3.89 -5.47 14.61
C LYS A 104 3.72 -6.95 14.41
N TRP A 105 2.96 -7.54 15.32
CA TRP A 105 2.57 -8.94 15.25
C TRP A 105 1.05 -9.02 15.14
N TYR A 106 0.58 -9.52 14.01
CA TYR A 106 -0.85 -9.62 13.70
C TYR A 106 -1.32 -11.06 13.83
N ARG A 107 -2.41 -11.25 14.53
CA ARG A 107 -2.98 -12.57 14.66
C ARG A 107 -3.60 -13.04 13.35
N ALA A 108 -3.20 -14.24 12.90
CA ALA A 108 -3.72 -14.93 11.74
C ALA A 108 -4.12 -16.37 12.15
N GLY A 109 -5.35 -16.52 12.65
CA GLY A 109 -5.82 -17.80 13.20
C GLY A 109 -5.10 -18.18 14.50
N ASP A 110 -4.35 -19.28 14.48
CA ASP A 110 -3.63 -19.83 15.64
C ASP A 110 -2.17 -19.37 15.74
N ILE A 111 -1.72 -18.55 14.79
CA ILE A 111 -0.39 -17.96 14.77
C ILE A 111 -0.46 -16.44 14.77
N GLU A 112 0.66 -15.80 15.04
CA GLU A 112 0.89 -14.39 14.77
C GLU A 112 1.95 -14.25 13.68
N ILE A 113 1.69 -13.38 12.70
CA ILE A 113 2.63 -12.99 11.66
C ILE A 113 3.28 -11.69 12.07
N GLY A 114 4.60 -11.68 12.14
CA GLY A 114 5.40 -10.51 12.42
C GLY A 114 5.73 -9.75 11.15
N VAL A 115 5.54 -8.45 11.18
CA VAL A 115 5.88 -7.56 10.08
C VAL A 115 6.65 -6.35 10.60
N ARG A 116 7.59 -5.88 9.78
CA ARG A 116 8.16 -4.55 9.89
C ARG A 116 7.50 -3.69 8.82
N GLN A 117 6.95 -2.55 9.20
CA GLN A 117 6.13 -1.73 8.32
C GLN A 117 6.34 -0.23 8.58
N PHE A 118 6.02 0.59 7.59
CA PHE A 118 5.83 2.03 7.72
C PHE A 118 4.74 2.49 6.76
N LEU A 119 4.16 3.66 7.02
CA LEU A 119 3.10 4.22 6.17
C LEU A 119 3.50 5.60 5.66
N VAL A 120 3.16 5.85 4.41
CA VAL A 120 3.31 7.14 3.74
C VAL A 120 2.07 7.46 2.91
N GLN A 121 1.82 8.73 2.66
CA GLN A 121 0.80 9.16 1.70
C GLN A 121 1.47 9.54 0.38
N ASP A 122 0.81 9.22 -0.73
CA ASP A 122 1.20 9.70 -2.03
C ASP A 122 0.84 11.19 -2.20
N PRO A 123 1.17 11.86 -3.34
CA PRO A 123 0.88 13.27 -3.53
C PRO A 123 -0.61 13.66 -3.36
N ASP A 124 -1.52 12.74 -3.66
CA ASP A 124 -2.97 12.97 -3.57
C ASP A 124 -3.58 12.54 -2.23
N GLY A 125 -2.80 11.90 -1.35
CA GLY A 125 -3.23 11.45 -0.04
C GLY A 125 -3.60 9.98 0.05
N TYR A 126 -3.39 9.18 -0.99
CA TYR A 126 -3.55 7.72 -0.91
C TYR A 126 -2.54 7.13 0.06
N LEU A 127 -3.03 6.33 1.01
CA LEU A 127 -2.21 5.76 2.07
C LEU A 127 -1.60 4.44 1.63
N LEU A 128 -0.26 4.39 1.58
CA LEU A 128 0.52 3.20 1.32
C LEU A 128 1.11 2.66 2.62
N ARG A 129 0.90 1.37 2.87
CA ARG A 129 1.58 0.61 3.90
C ARG A 129 2.57 -0.35 3.25
N LEU A 130 3.84 -0.03 3.34
CA LEU A 130 4.91 -0.92 2.90
C LEU A 130 5.29 -1.84 4.05
N GLN A 131 5.34 -3.15 3.80
CA GLN A 131 5.66 -4.12 4.83
C GLN A 131 6.63 -5.21 4.36
N GLN A 132 7.41 -5.70 5.32
CA GLN A 132 8.31 -6.83 5.21
C GLN A 132 7.94 -7.82 6.29
N GLU A 133 7.70 -9.09 5.91
CA GLU A 133 7.48 -10.15 6.88
C GLU A 133 8.79 -10.48 7.61
N ILE A 134 8.72 -10.61 8.94
CA ILE A 134 9.87 -10.91 9.79
C ILE A 134 9.77 -12.27 10.48
N GLY A 135 8.67 -12.99 10.30
CA GLY A 135 8.46 -14.35 10.77
C GLY A 135 7.09 -14.64 11.34
N GLU A 136 6.94 -15.84 11.86
CA GLU A 136 5.73 -16.35 12.48
C GLU A 136 6.01 -16.82 13.92
N ARG A 137 5.02 -16.75 14.79
CA ARG A 137 5.08 -17.30 16.15
C ARG A 137 3.73 -17.82 16.62
N PRO A 138 3.66 -18.75 17.60
CA PRO A 138 2.40 -19.12 18.22
C PRO A 138 1.75 -17.94 18.95
N VAL A 139 0.42 -17.87 18.93
CA VAL A 139 -0.35 -16.89 19.73
C VAL A 139 -0.03 -17.07 21.21
N ARG A 140 0.25 -15.97 21.91
CA ARG A 140 0.58 -15.99 23.33
C ARG A 140 -0.59 -16.53 24.17
N GLU A 141 -0.30 -17.34 25.17
CA GLU A 141 -1.32 -18.00 26.02
C GLU A 141 -2.28 -17.02 26.72
N SER A 142 -1.81 -15.82 27.06
CA SER A 142 -2.65 -14.76 27.65
C SER A 142 -3.79 -14.33 26.73
N GLU A 143 -3.58 -14.36 25.42
CA GLU A 143 -4.58 -13.98 24.40
C GLU A 143 -5.50 -15.15 24.04
N ARG A 144 -5.02 -16.39 24.21
CA ARG A 144 -5.84 -17.60 24.02
C ARG A 144 -6.96 -17.71 25.08
N ARG A 145 -6.75 -17.22 26.31
CA ARG A 145 -7.75 -17.27 27.39
C ARG A 145 -8.94 -16.33 27.12
N ASN A 146 -8.70 -15.15 26.57
CA ASN A 146 -9.77 -14.18 26.28
C ASN A 146 -10.75 -14.67 25.20
N LEU A 147 -10.30 -15.55 24.32
CA LEU A 147 -11.14 -16.09 23.23
C LEU A 147 -12.03 -17.24 23.66
N ARG A 148 -11.64 -17.98 24.71
CA ARG A 148 -12.50 -19.06 25.26
C ARG A 148 -13.64 -18.46 26.08
N SER A 149 -13.46 -17.28 26.68
CA SER A 149 -14.51 -16.61 27.45
C SER A 149 -15.62 -15.99 26.59
N CYS A 150 -15.31 -15.60 25.35
CA CYS A 150 -16.31 -15.04 24.41
C CYS A 150 -17.15 -16.11 23.68
N ARG A 151 -16.78 -17.40 23.71
CA ARG A 151 -17.55 -18.48 23.07
C ARG A 151 -18.55 -19.17 24.01
N GLY A 152 -18.69 -18.69 25.23
CA GLY A 152 -19.53 -19.28 26.27
C GLY A 152 -20.88 -18.60 26.51
N CYS A 153 -21.28 -17.63 25.72
CA CYS A 153 -22.60 -17.00 25.79
C CYS A 153 -23.29 -17.13 24.41
N GLY A 154 -23.91 -18.27 24.21
CA GLY A 154 -24.80 -18.55 23.08
C GLY A 154 -25.80 -19.59 23.50
#